data_155bde2f42930786f4a0f1fef0a1e124
#
_entry.id   155bde2f42930786f4a0f1fef0a1e124
#
_cell.length_a   1.000
_cell.length_b   1.000
_cell.length_c   1.000
_cell.angle_alpha   90.00
_cell.angle_beta   90.00
_cell.angle_gamma   90.00
#
_symmetry.space_group_name_H-M   'P 1'
#
loop_
_entity.id
_entity.type
_entity.pdbx_description
1 polymer ?
#
loop_
_entity_poly.entity_id
_entity_poly.type
_entity_poly.pdbx_seq_one_letter_code
_entity_poly.pdbx_strand_id
1 'polypeptide(L)'
;QRQMCIRDSWTACATLAGGKPVHYICDEQSDWYPDIEDMRKKINDRTKAIVIINPNNPTGALYPKEVLQQIVDLAREHQLIIFSDEIYDRLVMDGKEHVSIASLAPDLFCVTFSGLSKSHMIAGFRIGWMILSGNKNIARDYIEGIKMLSNMRLCSNVPAPVSYTHLTLPTNSL
;
A
#
# COMPACT_ATOMS: atom_id res chain seq x y z
N GLN A 1 11.42 1.96 21.44
CA GLN A 1 11.52 0.91 20.43
C GLN A 1 11.66 1.51 19.05
N ARG A 2 12.71 1.11 18.33
CA ARG A 2 13.07 1.71 17.04
C ARG A 2 12.20 1.10 15.95
N GLN A 3 11.23 1.84 15.52
CA GLN A 3 10.49 1.54 14.31
C GLN A 3 11.28 2.05 13.12
N MET A 4 11.62 1.16 12.17
CA MET A 4 12.62 1.45 11.14
C MET A 4 12.04 1.85 9.76
N CYS A 5 12.88 2.52 9.06
CA CYS A 5 13.03 2.99 7.67
C CYS A 5 11.82 3.16 6.72
N ILE A 6 10.90 2.21 6.52
CA ILE A 6 9.77 2.38 5.58
C ILE A 6 8.71 3.29 6.19
N ARG A 7 8.47 3.19 7.50
CA ARG A 7 7.64 4.12 8.25
C ARG A 7 8.13 5.57 8.08
N ASP A 8 9.45 5.77 8.10
CA ASP A 8 10.02 7.10 7.95
C ASP A 8 9.76 7.69 6.57
N SER A 9 9.78 6.87 5.51
CA SER A 9 9.44 7.31 4.16
C SER A 9 7.99 7.74 4.02
N TRP A 10 7.02 6.97 4.53
CA TRP A 10 5.61 7.32 4.55
C TRP A 10 5.33 8.55 5.40
N THR A 11 5.98 8.62 6.58
CA THR A 11 5.95 9.80 7.47
C THR A 11 6.46 11.03 6.75
N ALA A 12 7.59 10.91 6.06
CA ALA A 12 8.20 12.01 5.30
C ALA A 12 7.27 12.47 4.16
N CYS A 13 6.70 11.54 3.39
CA CYS A 13 5.77 11.86 2.30
C CYS A 13 4.53 12.61 2.82
N ALA A 14 3.93 12.13 3.90
CA ALA A 14 2.77 12.80 4.51
C ALA A 14 3.13 14.22 5.01
N THR A 15 4.27 14.36 5.66
CA THR A 15 4.75 15.65 6.17
C THR A 15 5.05 16.63 5.05
N LEU A 16 5.73 16.19 3.98
CA LEU A 16 6.02 17.02 2.81
C LEU A 16 4.76 17.47 2.08
N ALA A 17 3.71 16.67 2.12
CA ALA A 17 2.39 17.03 1.59
C ALA A 17 1.58 17.95 2.53
N GLY A 18 2.15 18.41 3.64
CA GLY A 18 1.48 19.26 4.62
C GLY A 18 0.56 18.51 5.59
N GLY A 19 0.58 17.18 5.56
CA GLY A 19 -0.19 16.34 6.47
C GLY A 19 0.51 16.10 7.79
N LYS A 20 -0.25 15.69 8.80
CA LYS A 20 0.26 15.24 10.09
C LYS A 20 0.17 13.72 10.17
N PRO A 21 1.30 13.00 10.08
CA PRO A 21 1.30 11.56 10.26
C PRO A 21 1.01 11.20 11.72
N VAL A 22 0.14 10.22 11.92
CA VAL A 22 -0.20 9.66 13.23
C VAL A 22 0.00 8.16 13.16
N HIS A 23 0.81 7.62 14.06
CA HIS A 23 1.17 6.21 14.03
C HIS A 23 0.28 5.40 14.97
N TYR A 24 -0.25 4.29 14.46
CA TYR A 24 -0.91 3.26 15.26
C TYR A 24 0.11 2.22 15.76
N ILE A 25 -0.28 1.49 16.79
CA ILE A 25 0.55 0.47 17.42
C ILE A 25 0.44 -0.84 16.66
N CYS A 26 1.57 -1.52 16.46
CA CYS A 26 1.65 -2.93 16.13
C CYS A 26 2.49 -3.60 17.22
N ASP A 27 1.88 -4.53 17.97
CA ASP A 27 2.50 -5.13 19.13
C ASP A 27 3.06 -6.52 18.82
N GLU A 28 4.23 -6.81 19.35
CA GLU A 28 4.88 -8.12 19.23
C GLU A 28 4.01 -9.24 19.82
N GLN A 29 3.33 -8.96 20.92
CA GLN A 29 2.45 -9.93 21.58
C GLN A 29 1.19 -10.28 20.75
N SER A 30 0.88 -9.45 19.76
CA SER A 30 -0.22 -9.63 18.79
C SER A 30 0.31 -9.93 17.39
N ASP A 31 1.39 -10.68 17.27
CA ASP A 31 2.02 -11.05 15.99
C ASP A 31 2.33 -9.84 15.09
N TRP A 32 2.56 -8.68 15.67
CA TRP A 32 2.78 -7.40 15.00
C TRP A 32 1.58 -6.91 14.18
N TYR A 33 0.38 -7.40 14.48
CA TYR A 33 -0.83 -6.90 13.82
C TYR A 33 -1.19 -5.51 14.33
N PRO A 34 -1.86 -4.69 13.49
CA PRO A 34 -2.36 -3.40 13.91
C PRO A 34 -3.36 -3.50 15.05
N ASP A 35 -3.19 -2.69 16.07
CA ASP A 35 -4.19 -2.51 17.12
C ASP A 35 -5.33 -1.63 16.59
N ILE A 36 -6.46 -2.26 16.29
CA ILE A 36 -7.65 -1.61 15.72
C ILE A 36 -8.26 -0.59 16.67
N GLU A 37 -8.23 -0.87 17.96
CA GLU A 37 -8.75 0.07 18.97
C GLU A 37 -7.86 1.31 19.08
N ASP A 38 -6.54 1.14 19.00
CA ASP A 38 -5.61 2.26 18.96
C ASP A 38 -5.80 3.09 17.67
N MET A 39 -6.00 2.43 16.52
CA MET A 39 -6.33 3.10 15.27
C MET A 39 -7.61 3.93 15.40
N ARG A 40 -8.68 3.34 15.93
CA ARG A 40 -9.98 3.99 16.15
C ARG A 40 -9.87 5.24 17.03
N LYS A 41 -9.10 5.18 18.11
CA LYS A 41 -8.87 6.31 19.01
C LYS A 41 -8.12 7.48 18.36
N LYS A 42 -7.33 7.18 17.32
CA LYS A 42 -6.49 8.18 16.63
C LYS A 42 -7.16 8.81 15.41
N ILE A 43 -8.23 8.22 14.90
CA ILE A 43 -9.02 8.77 13.81
C ILE A 43 -9.87 9.94 14.32
N ASN A 44 -9.97 10.97 13.52
CA ASN A 44 -10.81 12.15 13.74
C ASN A 44 -11.24 12.76 12.40
N ASP A 45 -12.08 13.81 12.44
CA ASP A 45 -12.66 14.46 11.25
C ASP A 45 -11.63 15.00 10.25
N ARG A 46 -10.38 15.17 10.66
CA ARG A 46 -9.28 15.59 9.80
C ARG A 46 -8.48 14.43 9.22
N THR A 47 -8.75 13.21 9.63
CA THR A 47 -8.11 12.01 9.08
C THR A 47 -8.57 11.82 7.65
N LYS A 48 -7.63 11.58 6.72
CA LYS A 48 -7.91 11.42 5.29
C LYS A 48 -7.63 10.03 4.78
N ALA A 49 -6.68 9.34 5.38
CA ALA A 49 -6.25 8.04 4.89
C ALA A 49 -5.67 7.15 6.00
N ILE A 50 -5.70 5.87 5.73
CA ILE A 50 -4.97 4.84 6.47
C ILE A 50 -3.86 4.31 5.54
N VAL A 51 -2.66 4.14 6.08
CA VAL A 51 -1.54 3.50 5.38
C VAL A 51 -1.24 2.18 6.04
N ILE A 52 -1.21 1.11 5.25
CA ILE A 52 -0.78 -0.22 5.71
C ILE A 52 0.39 -0.72 4.86
N ILE A 53 1.23 -1.57 5.45
CA ILE A 53 2.31 -2.27 4.79
C ILE A 53 2.09 -3.75 5.05
N ASN A 54 1.68 -4.51 4.04
CA ASN A 54 1.32 -5.92 4.20
C ASN A 54 1.76 -6.75 2.98
N PRO A 55 2.66 -7.71 3.13
CA PRO A 55 3.40 -8.10 4.36
C PRO A 55 4.26 -6.98 4.93
N ASN A 56 4.39 -6.95 6.25
CA ASN A 56 5.00 -5.83 6.95
C ASN A 56 6.54 -5.84 6.87
N ASN A 57 7.12 -4.68 6.76
CA ASN A 57 8.55 -4.47 6.93
C ASN A 57 8.77 -3.54 8.15
N PRO A 58 9.54 -3.94 9.17
CA PRO A 58 10.56 -5.02 9.15
C PRO A 58 10.11 -6.35 9.77
N THR A 59 8.90 -6.47 10.28
CA THR A 59 8.49 -7.59 11.13
C THR A 59 8.24 -8.88 10.37
N GLY A 60 7.93 -8.78 9.06
CA GLY A 60 7.49 -9.90 8.23
C GLY A 60 6.05 -10.35 8.50
N ALA A 61 5.32 -9.66 9.36
CA ALA A 61 3.94 -9.99 9.67
C ALA A 61 3.06 -9.94 8.41
N LEU A 62 2.31 -11.00 8.20
CA LEU A 62 1.29 -11.08 7.17
C LEU A 62 -0.08 -10.96 7.84
N TYR A 63 -0.79 -9.89 7.57
CA TYR A 63 -2.08 -9.65 8.20
C TYR A 63 -3.14 -10.60 7.63
N PRO A 64 -3.84 -11.35 8.50
CA PRO A 64 -4.91 -12.23 8.08
C PRO A 64 -6.11 -11.43 7.57
N LYS A 65 -6.97 -12.09 6.79
CA LYS A 65 -8.13 -11.47 6.15
C LYS A 65 -9.04 -10.77 7.16
N GLU A 66 -9.17 -11.34 8.34
CA GLU A 66 -10.01 -10.82 9.43
C GLU A 66 -9.50 -9.47 9.94
N VAL A 67 -8.20 -9.32 10.08
CA VAL A 67 -7.58 -8.04 10.47
C VAL A 67 -7.72 -7.00 9.35
N LEU A 68 -7.47 -7.42 8.10
CA LEU A 68 -7.67 -6.54 6.95
C LEU A 68 -9.13 -6.08 6.85
N GLN A 69 -10.09 -6.96 7.11
CA GLN A 69 -11.51 -6.61 7.09
C GLN A 69 -11.86 -5.57 8.17
N GLN A 70 -11.30 -5.69 9.37
CA GLN A 70 -11.50 -4.69 10.43
C GLN A 70 -10.94 -3.32 10.03
N ILE A 71 -9.80 -3.28 9.34
CA ILE A 71 -9.23 -2.03 8.81
C ILE A 71 -10.15 -1.45 7.73
N VAL A 72 -10.68 -2.28 6.83
CA VAL A 72 -11.64 -1.85 5.80
C VAL A 72 -12.90 -1.29 6.43
N ASP A 73 -13.45 -1.94 7.45
CA ASP A 73 -14.66 -1.49 8.13
C ASP A 73 -14.44 -0.16 8.85
N LEU A 74 -13.27 0.01 9.47
CA LEU A 74 -12.87 1.28 10.08
C LEU A 74 -12.71 2.39 9.03
N ALA A 75 -12.09 2.08 7.88
CA ALA A 75 -11.95 3.03 6.79
C ALA A 75 -13.31 3.40 6.18
N ARG A 76 -14.25 2.48 6.11
CA ARG A 76 -15.62 2.69 5.61
C ARG A 76 -16.42 3.58 6.55
N GLU A 77 -16.35 3.33 7.86
CA GLU A 77 -17.02 4.14 8.89
C GLU A 77 -16.64 5.62 8.81
N HIS A 78 -15.37 5.90 8.51
CA HIS A 78 -14.83 7.26 8.46
C HIS A 78 -14.56 7.78 7.03
N GLN A 79 -14.97 7.06 6.00
CA GLN A 79 -14.78 7.42 4.58
C GLN A 79 -13.32 7.71 4.22
N LEU A 80 -12.39 6.89 4.70
CA LEU A 80 -10.96 7.09 4.51
C LEU A 80 -10.45 6.40 3.24
N ILE A 81 -9.41 6.99 2.65
CA ILE A 81 -8.63 6.36 1.59
C ILE A 81 -7.70 5.31 2.21
N ILE A 82 -7.55 4.17 1.55
CA ILE A 82 -6.57 3.15 1.96
C ILE A 82 -5.37 3.20 1.02
N PHE A 83 -4.19 3.46 1.58
CA PHE A 83 -2.91 3.27 0.90
C PHE A 83 -2.29 1.97 1.38
N SER A 84 -2.06 1.02 0.47
CA SER A 84 -1.50 -0.30 0.77
C SER A 84 -0.17 -0.50 0.07
N ASP A 85 0.89 -0.63 0.84
CA ASP A 85 2.20 -1.04 0.32
C ASP A 85 2.29 -2.56 0.37
N GLU A 86 2.19 -3.18 -0.80
CA GLU A 86 2.16 -4.64 -0.99
C GLU A 86 3.42 -5.14 -1.71
N ILE A 87 4.55 -4.43 -1.56
CA ILE A 87 5.81 -4.78 -2.25
C ILE A 87 6.31 -6.19 -1.94
N TYR A 88 5.89 -6.78 -0.82
CA TYR A 88 6.27 -8.12 -0.38
C TYR A 88 5.19 -9.19 -0.66
N ASP A 89 4.18 -8.90 -1.47
CA ASP A 89 3.02 -9.76 -1.77
C ASP A 89 3.41 -11.21 -2.19
N ARG A 90 4.56 -11.37 -2.86
CA ARG A 90 5.09 -12.65 -3.33
C ARG A 90 6.16 -13.27 -2.43
N LEU A 91 6.52 -12.60 -1.35
CA LEU A 91 7.49 -13.10 -0.35
C LEU A 91 6.76 -13.59 0.89
N VAL A 92 5.78 -14.45 0.68
CA VAL A 92 5.01 -15.09 1.74
C VAL A 92 5.55 -16.48 1.99
N MET A 93 5.72 -16.84 3.24
CA MET A 93 6.28 -18.11 3.70
C MET A 93 5.23 -18.96 4.39
N ASP A 94 5.62 -20.19 4.80
CA ASP A 94 4.82 -21.09 5.64
C ASP A 94 3.47 -21.49 5.01
N GLY A 95 3.38 -21.53 3.67
CA GLY A 95 2.16 -21.91 2.97
C GLY A 95 1.00 -20.91 3.14
N LYS A 96 1.27 -19.72 3.67
CA LYS A 96 0.27 -18.66 3.78
C LYS A 96 0.06 -17.96 2.43
N GLU A 97 -1.08 -17.30 2.28
CA GLU A 97 -1.43 -16.53 1.09
C GLU A 97 -1.61 -15.05 1.43
N HIS A 98 -1.09 -14.19 0.56
CA HIS A 98 -1.32 -12.75 0.65
C HIS A 98 -2.72 -12.41 0.13
N VAL A 99 -3.44 -11.58 0.88
CA VAL A 99 -4.71 -10.99 0.45
C VAL A 99 -4.51 -9.49 0.29
N SER A 100 -4.72 -8.98 -0.91
CA SER A 100 -4.73 -7.53 -1.12
C SER A 100 -5.94 -6.91 -0.44
N ILE A 101 -5.73 -5.87 0.38
CA ILE A 101 -6.84 -5.19 1.08
C ILE A 101 -7.83 -4.57 0.10
N ALA A 102 -7.38 -4.17 -1.08
CA ALA A 102 -8.23 -3.61 -2.12
C ALA A 102 -9.32 -4.58 -2.60
N SER A 103 -9.07 -5.90 -2.53
CA SER A 103 -10.05 -6.93 -2.88
C SER A 103 -11.22 -7.01 -1.87
N LEU A 104 -11.01 -6.52 -0.65
CA LEU A 104 -12.01 -6.50 0.42
C LEU A 104 -12.80 -5.19 0.47
N ALA A 105 -12.38 -4.18 -0.28
CA ALA A 105 -12.90 -2.82 -0.23
C ALA A 105 -13.32 -2.26 -1.61
N PRO A 106 -14.20 -2.92 -2.36
CA PRO A 106 -14.58 -2.48 -3.71
C PRO A 106 -15.38 -1.16 -3.71
N ASP A 107 -15.95 -0.79 -2.60
CA ASP A 107 -16.73 0.42 -2.34
C ASP A 107 -15.88 1.63 -1.90
N LEU A 108 -14.67 1.39 -1.38
CA LEU A 108 -13.73 2.43 -0.96
C LEU A 108 -12.75 2.77 -2.08
N PHE A 109 -12.08 3.92 -1.96
CA PHE A 109 -10.95 4.22 -2.83
C PHE A 109 -9.66 3.69 -2.21
N CYS A 110 -9.01 2.77 -2.95
CA CYS A 110 -7.76 2.15 -2.54
C CYS A 110 -6.64 2.45 -3.53
N VAL A 111 -5.45 2.68 -2.99
CA VAL A 111 -4.21 2.88 -3.74
C VAL A 111 -3.22 1.82 -3.32
N THR A 112 -2.97 0.86 -4.19
CA THR A 112 -2.06 -0.27 -3.93
C THR A 112 -0.73 -0.03 -4.62
N PHE A 113 0.36 -0.18 -3.89
CA PHE A 113 1.73 -0.06 -4.39
C PHE A 113 2.41 -1.41 -4.41
N SER A 114 3.10 -1.72 -5.51
CA SER A 114 3.94 -2.89 -5.61
C SER A 114 5.07 -2.67 -6.63
N GLY A 115 5.87 -3.68 -6.92
CA GLY A 115 6.98 -3.57 -7.84
C GLY A 115 7.81 -4.85 -7.94
N LEU A 116 8.82 -4.83 -8.80
CA LEU A 116 9.69 -5.99 -9.03
C LEU A 116 10.90 -6.06 -8.08
N SER A 117 11.13 -5.02 -7.31
CA SER A 117 12.32 -4.90 -6.45
C SER A 117 12.49 -6.08 -5.50
N LYS A 118 11.41 -6.64 -4.98
CA LYS A 118 11.41 -7.72 -4.00
C LYS A 118 10.99 -9.05 -4.62
N SER A 119 9.86 -9.10 -5.29
CA SER A 119 9.32 -10.30 -5.90
C SER A 119 10.26 -10.96 -6.92
N HIS A 120 11.06 -10.15 -7.65
CA HIS A 120 11.99 -10.61 -8.68
C HIS A 120 13.45 -10.27 -8.37
N MET A 121 13.75 -9.74 -7.17
CA MET A 121 15.10 -9.37 -6.72
C MET A 121 15.85 -8.38 -7.64
N ILE A 122 15.13 -7.54 -8.39
CA ILE A 122 15.69 -6.58 -9.33
C ILE A 122 15.53 -5.14 -8.89
N ALA A 123 15.83 -4.87 -7.63
CA ALA A 123 15.71 -3.54 -7.05
C ALA A 123 16.48 -2.45 -7.83
N GLY A 124 17.59 -2.81 -8.48
CA GLY A 124 18.39 -1.91 -9.31
C GLY A 124 17.65 -1.37 -10.55
N PHE A 125 16.64 -2.08 -11.06
CA PHE A 125 15.89 -1.65 -12.24
C PHE A 125 14.87 -0.55 -11.94
N ARG A 126 14.60 -0.28 -10.68
CA ARG A 126 13.73 0.82 -10.23
C ARG A 126 12.32 0.77 -10.84
N ILE A 127 11.69 -0.43 -10.81
CA ILE A 127 10.34 -0.66 -11.33
C ILE A 127 9.36 -0.77 -10.18
N GLY A 128 8.35 0.08 -10.19
CA GLY A 128 7.21 0.02 -9.30
C GLY A 128 5.96 0.50 -10.02
N TRP A 129 4.81 0.14 -9.49
CA TRP A 129 3.51 0.57 -9.99
C TRP A 129 2.57 0.91 -8.85
N MET A 130 1.56 1.65 -9.21
CA MET A 130 0.46 2.04 -8.35
C MET A 130 -0.85 1.67 -9.04
N ILE A 131 -1.73 0.98 -8.32
CA ILE A 131 -3.05 0.58 -8.81
C ILE A 131 -4.11 1.36 -8.05
N LEU A 132 -4.97 2.05 -8.79
CA LEU A 132 -6.12 2.77 -8.26
C LEU A 132 -7.36 1.90 -8.42
N SER A 133 -8.00 1.54 -7.32
CA SER A 133 -9.14 0.61 -7.32
C SER A 133 -10.31 1.13 -6.47
N GLY A 134 -11.44 0.44 -6.58
CA GLY A 134 -12.65 0.77 -5.85
C GLY A 134 -13.38 2.02 -6.38
N ASN A 135 -13.98 2.81 -5.50
CA ASN A 135 -14.79 3.96 -5.88
C ASN A 135 -13.95 5.17 -6.28
N LYS A 136 -13.60 5.26 -7.56
CA LYS A 136 -12.79 6.35 -8.12
C LYS A 136 -13.51 7.69 -8.16
N ASN A 137 -14.84 7.72 -8.02
CA ASN A 137 -15.61 8.96 -8.10
C ASN A 137 -15.32 9.92 -6.94
N ILE A 138 -14.97 9.38 -5.77
CA ILE A 138 -14.65 10.20 -4.59
C ILE A 138 -13.24 10.80 -4.62
N ALA A 139 -12.41 10.36 -5.58
CA ALA A 139 -11.00 10.74 -5.67
C ALA A 139 -10.61 11.30 -7.05
N ARG A 140 -11.55 11.91 -7.75
CA ARG A 140 -11.31 12.44 -9.13
C ARG A 140 -10.15 13.43 -9.18
N ASP A 141 -10.13 14.39 -8.29
CA ASP A 141 -9.08 15.43 -8.26
C ASP A 141 -7.71 14.82 -7.93
N TYR A 142 -7.68 13.84 -7.03
CA TYR A 142 -6.46 13.10 -6.74
C TYR A 142 -5.95 12.35 -7.97
N ILE A 143 -6.83 11.68 -8.70
CA ILE A 143 -6.49 10.96 -9.94
C ILE A 143 -5.97 11.92 -11.01
N GLU A 144 -6.61 13.06 -11.20
CA GLU A 144 -6.14 14.09 -12.13
C GLU A 144 -4.77 14.65 -11.73
N GLY A 145 -4.56 14.92 -10.44
CA GLY A 145 -3.27 15.33 -9.92
C GLY A 145 -2.16 14.31 -10.22
N ILE A 146 -2.42 13.02 -10.05
CA ILE A 146 -1.47 11.96 -10.41
C ILE A 146 -1.19 11.94 -11.90
N LYS A 147 -2.20 12.08 -12.76
CA LYS A 147 -2.00 12.15 -14.22
C LYS A 147 -1.12 13.35 -14.59
N MET A 148 -1.36 14.50 -14.00
CA MET A 148 -0.54 15.69 -14.22
C MET A 148 0.92 15.45 -13.79
N LEU A 149 1.15 14.86 -12.64
CA LEU A 149 2.50 14.50 -12.18
C LEU A 149 3.17 13.47 -13.09
N SER A 150 2.43 12.48 -13.60
CA SER A 150 2.98 11.49 -14.54
C SER A 150 3.39 12.13 -15.87
N ASN A 151 2.65 13.13 -16.32
CA ASN A 151 2.96 13.87 -17.56
C ASN A 151 4.21 14.75 -17.44
N MET A 152 4.63 15.10 -16.22
CA MET A 152 5.89 15.83 -16.01
C MET A 152 7.12 14.96 -16.29
N ARG A 153 6.95 13.65 -16.35
CA ARG A 153 8.01 12.68 -16.69
C ARG A 153 7.48 11.71 -17.75
N LEU A 154 7.45 12.14 -18.99
CA LEU A 154 6.90 11.38 -20.13
C LEU A 154 7.63 10.08 -20.45
N CYS A 155 8.96 10.02 -20.19
CA CYS A 155 9.77 8.86 -20.50
C CYS A 155 10.09 8.05 -19.27
N SER A 156 9.72 6.77 -19.27
CA SER A 156 10.16 5.82 -18.26
C SER A 156 11.60 5.38 -18.48
N ASN A 157 12.20 4.78 -17.47
CA ASN A 157 13.47 4.09 -17.60
C ASN A 157 13.28 2.85 -18.51
N VAL A 158 13.80 2.91 -19.75
CA VAL A 158 13.53 1.89 -20.80
C VAL A 158 13.80 0.44 -20.38
N PRO A 159 14.89 0.09 -19.67
CA PRO A 159 15.07 -1.29 -19.18
C PRO A 159 13.95 -1.78 -18.28
N ALA A 160 13.29 -0.89 -17.57
CA ALA A 160 12.26 -1.22 -16.61
C ALA A 160 10.97 -1.75 -17.27
N PRO A 161 10.33 -1.09 -18.25
CA PRO A 161 9.16 -1.63 -18.95
C PRO A 161 9.44 -2.93 -19.67
N VAL A 162 10.61 -3.08 -20.30
CA VAL A 162 11.00 -4.31 -20.98
C VAL A 162 11.07 -5.49 -19.99
N SER A 163 11.71 -5.30 -18.84
CA SER A 163 11.78 -6.33 -17.81
C SER A 163 10.39 -6.67 -17.27
N TYR A 164 9.52 -5.68 -17.07
CA TYR A 164 8.14 -5.90 -16.63
C TYR A 164 7.37 -6.76 -17.63
N THR A 165 7.41 -6.42 -18.92
CA THR A 165 6.69 -7.17 -19.95
C THR A 165 7.20 -8.61 -20.08
N HIS A 166 8.50 -8.84 -19.98
CA HIS A 166 9.06 -10.19 -20.05
C HIS A 166 8.80 -11.05 -18.82
N LEU A 167 8.75 -10.44 -17.63
CA LEU A 167 8.62 -11.17 -16.37
C LEU A 167 7.17 -11.37 -15.91
N THR A 168 6.26 -10.50 -16.31
CA THR A 168 4.91 -10.46 -15.74
C THR A 168 3.77 -10.72 -16.72
N LEU A 169 3.98 -10.50 -18.01
CA LEU A 169 2.96 -10.84 -19.01
C LEU A 169 2.99 -12.34 -19.32
N PRO A 170 1.82 -13.00 -19.40
CA PRO A 170 1.76 -14.39 -19.83
C PRO A 170 2.29 -14.50 -21.26
N THR A 171 3.19 -15.47 -21.47
CA THR A 171 3.81 -15.76 -22.77
C THR A 171 2.86 -16.43 -23.76
N ASN A 172 1.60 -16.59 -23.43
CA ASN A 172 0.60 -17.35 -24.22
C ASN A 172 -0.23 -16.48 -25.18
N SER A 173 0.27 -15.36 -25.60
CA SER A 173 -0.38 -14.51 -26.61
C SER A 173 0.39 -14.47 -27.93
N LEU A 174 0.78 -15.67 -28.40
CA LEU A 174 1.19 -15.90 -29.80
C LEU A 174 0.36 -17.03 -30.36
#